data_da7d4193b985f75a8e978f2f31c63335
#
_entry.id   da7d4193b985f75a8e978f2f31c63335
#
_cell.length_a   1.000
_cell.length_b   1.000
_cell.length_c   1.000
_cell.angle_alpha   90.00
_cell.angle_beta   90.00
_cell.angle_gamma   90.00
#
_symmetry.space_group_name_H-M   'P 1'
#
loop_
_entity.id
_entity.type
_entity.pdbx_description
1 polymer ?
#
loop_
_entity_poly.entity_id
_entity_poly.type
_entity_poly.pdbx_seq_one_letter_code
_entity_poly.pdbx_strand_id
1 'polypeptide(L)'
;MNKKLIYFIIIALAIVAVAVATVLIINSLPEDINATYEGVVWDYGENVKPAVFRIEGKMKKGIFDGTMTVTSGEVEKTFQVKTEKSKDYTFIINCDLSSEKALLGTVLTTIGDKELVIIDDGSAFCAPAKTAEQAEKLLKKYS
;
A
#
# COMPACT_ATOMS: atom_id res chain seq x y z
N MET A 1 -17.95 -40.01 35.25
CA MET A 1 -16.98 -39.72 34.20
C MET A 1 -15.60 -40.03 34.74
N ASN A 2 -14.75 -40.71 33.96
CA ASN A 2 -13.43 -41.14 34.40
C ASN A 2 -12.52 -39.88 34.56
N LYS A 3 -11.86 -39.74 35.75
CA LYS A 3 -10.95 -38.59 36.02
C LYS A 3 -9.89 -38.41 34.95
N LYS A 4 -9.39 -39.48 34.36
CA LYS A 4 -8.43 -39.43 33.28
C LYS A 4 -9.01 -38.76 31.99
N LEU A 5 -10.28 -39.02 31.71
CA LEU A 5 -10.97 -38.42 30.55
C LEU A 5 -11.15 -36.90 30.75
N ILE A 6 -11.47 -36.47 31.97
CA ILE A 6 -11.60 -35.03 32.30
C ILE A 6 -10.28 -34.31 32.09
N TYR A 7 -9.17 -34.86 32.57
CA TYR A 7 -7.84 -34.29 32.37
C TYR A 7 -7.47 -34.18 30.88
N PHE A 8 -7.84 -35.20 30.09
CA PHE A 8 -7.58 -35.20 28.64
C PHE A 8 -8.35 -34.10 27.94
N ILE A 9 -9.62 -33.90 28.30
CA ILE A 9 -10.46 -32.84 27.77
C ILE A 9 -9.90 -31.45 28.13
N ILE A 10 -9.49 -31.25 29.38
CA ILE A 10 -8.92 -29.98 29.85
C ILE A 10 -7.63 -29.63 29.08
N ILE A 11 -6.75 -30.62 28.91
CA ILE A 11 -5.50 -30.43 28.16
C ILE A 11 -5.80 -30.10 26.69
N ALA A 12 -6.72 -30.81 26.06
CA ALA A 12 -7.12 -30.54 24.66
C ALA A 12 -7.70 -29.14 24.50
N LEU A 13 -8.56 -28.69 25.42
CA LEU A 13 -9.12 -27.33 25.39
C LEU A 13 -8.04 -26.27 25.61
N ALA A 14 -7.07 -26.52 26.49
CA ALA A 14 -5.94 -25.60 26.72
C ALA A 14 -5.09 -25.45 25.46
N ILE A 15 -4.80 -26.55 24.75
CA ILE A 15 -4.04 -26.52 23.50
C ILE A 15 -4.78 -25.71 22.43
N VAL A 16 -6.10 -25.93 22.28
CA VAL A 16 -6.92 -25.18 21.32
C VAL A 16 -6.95 -23.69 21.68
N ALA A 17 -7.11 -23.34 22.95
CA ALA A 17 -7.11 -21.95 23.41
C ALA A 17 -5.79 -21.25 23.10
N VAL A 18 -4.64 -21.91 23.34
CA VAL A 18 -3.31 -21.39 23.01
C VAL A 18 -3.15 -21.21 21.51
N ALA A 19 -3.57 -22.18 20.70
CA ALA A 19 -3.51 -22.10 19.25
C ALA A 19 -4.35 -20.92 18.70
N VAL A 20 -5.57 -20.75 19.18
CA VAL A 20 -6.44 -19.63 18.80
C VAL A 20 -5.84 -18.29 19.22
N ALA A 21 -5.34 -18.19 20.45
CA ALA A 21 -4.68 -16.97 20.94
C ALA A 21 -3.45 -16.61 20.09
N THR A 22 -2.62 -17.60 19.72
CA THR A 22 -1.46 -17.40 18.87
C THR A 22 -1.85 -16.87 17.49
N VAL A 23 -2.86 -17.46 16.85
CA VAL A 23 -3.36 -16.98 15.54
C VAL A 23 -3.90 -15.55 15.64
N LEU A 24 -4.65 -15.22 16.68
CA LEU A 24 -5.17 -13.86 16.89
C LEU A 24 -4.04 -12.85 17.11
N ILE A 25 -2.99 -13.21 17.85
CA ILE A 25 -1.83 -12.34 18.09
C ILE A 25 -1.09 -12.11 16.76
N ILE A 26 -0.78 -13.17 16.00
CA ILE A 26 -0.08 -13.06 14.72
C ILE A 26 -0.88 -12.18 13.74
N ASN A 27 -2.19 -12.36 13.63
CA ASN A 27 -3.04 -11.55 12.77
C ASN A 27 -3.20 -10.10 13.24
N SER A 28 -2.87 -9.79 14.49
CA SER A 28 -2.92 -8.42 15.03
C SER A 28 -1.58 -7.69 14.96
N LEU A 29 -0.49 -8.38 14.65
CA LEU A 29 0.82 -7.75 14.49
C LEU A 29 0.84 -6.87 13.24
N PRO A 30 1.49 -5.68 13.32
CA PRO A 30 1.69 -4.85 12.15
C PRO A 30 2.64 -5.52 11.17
N GLU A 31 2.34 -5.44 9.88
CA GLU A 31 3.20 -5.85 8.78
C GLU A 31 4.02 -4.66 8.31
N ASP A 32 5.34 -4.81 8.23
CA ASP A 32 6.21 -3.79 7.67
C ASP A 32 6.07 -3.76 6.15
N ILE A 33 5.78 -2.58 5.62
CA ILE A 33 5.66 -2.32 4.19
C ILE A 33 6.85 -1.47 3.77
N ASN A 34 7.60 -1.97 2.80
CA ASN A 34 8.69 -1.25 2.17
C ASN A 34 8.70 -1.64 0.69
N ALA A 35 8.25 -0.72 -0.16
CA ALA A 35 8.14 -0.94 -1.59
C ALA A 35 8.69 0.26 -2.36
N THR A 36 9.42 -0.01 -3.44
CA THR A 36 9.96 0.99 -4.36
C THR A 36 9.45 0.70 -5.76
N TYR A 37 8.91 1.71 -6.39
CA TYR A 37 8.38 1.65 -7.75
C TYR A 37 9.16 2.62 -8.63
N GLU A 38 9.71 2.12 -9.71
CA GLU A 38 10.36 2.91 -10.74
C GLU A 38 9.41 3.08 -11.93
N GLY A 39 9.19 4.30 -12.34
CA GLY A 39 8.25 4.59 -13.41
C GLY A 39 8.43 5.99 -13.95
N VAL A 40 7.35 6.59 -14.39
CA VAL A 40 7.33 7.92 -15.00
C VAL A 40 6.19 8.76 -14.46
N VAL A 41 6.40 10.06 -14.43
CA VAL A 41 5.34 11.05 -14.35
C VAL A 41 4.93 11.43 -15.76
N TRP A 42 3.67 11.29 -16.08
CA TRP A 42 3.06 11.56 -17.37
C TRP A 42 2.00 12.66 -17.25
N ASP A 43 2.15 13.71 -18.01
CA ASP A 43 1.25 14.86 -18.07
C ASP A 43 0.19 14.75 -19.17
N TYR A 44 -0.11 13.50 -19.57
CA TYR A 44 -1.03 13.16 -20.68
C TYR A 44 -0.58 13.65 -22.08
N GLY A 45 0.66 14.14 -22.18
CA GLY A 45 1.30 14.53 -23.42
C GLY A 45 2.17 13.43 -24.03
N GLU A 46 3.06 13.81 -24.92
CA GLU A 46 4.00 12.87 -25.56
C GLU A 46 5.23 12.57 -24.70
N ASN A 47 5.52 13.44 -23.74
CA ASN A 47 6.72 13.36 -22.91
C ASN A 47 6.42 12.79 -21.54
N VAL A 48 7.36 12.00 -21.03
CA VAL A 48 7.35 11.47 -19.68
C VAL A 48 8.62 11.86 -18.95
N LYS A 49 8.56 11.99 -17.63
CA LYS A 49 9.71 12.23 -16.75
C LYS A 49 9.94 11.01 -15.87
N PRO A 50 11.15 10.44 -15.83
CA PRO A 50 11.47 9.36 -14.90
C PRO A 50 11.21 9.78 -13.46
N ALA A 51 10.63 8.88 -12.69
CA ALA A 51 10.36 9.10 -11.28
C ALA A 51 10.46 7.79 -10.48
N VAL A 52 10.78 7.93 -9.21
CA VAL A 52 10.82 6.82 -8.25
C VAL A 52 9.83 7.13 -7.13
N PHE A 53 9.06 6.13 -6.77
CA PHE A 53 8.10 6.20 -5.70
C PHE A 53 8.43 5.17 -4.62
N ARG A 54 8.62 5.61 -3.39
CA ARG A 54 8.92 4.76 -2.25
C ARG A 54 7.80 4.85 -1.22
N ILE A 55 7.36 3.69 -0.75
CA ILE A 55 6.38 3.55 0.32
C ILE A 55 7.05 2.83 1.48
N GLU A 56 7.03 3.43 2.67
CA GLU A 56 7.58 2.85 3.89
C GLU A 56 6.60 3.07 5.04
N GLY A 57 6.27 2.01 5.76
CA GLY A 57 5.36 2.11 6.89
C GLY A 57 4.90 0.77 7.41
N LYS A 58 3.76 0.79 8.08
CA LYS A 58 3.17 -0.40 8.69
C LYS A 58 1.72 -0.57 8.28
N MET A 59 1.35 -1.81 7.99
CA MET A 59 -0.02 -2.23 7.76
C MET A 59 -0.54 -2.96 8.99
N LYS A 60 -1.61 -2.48 9.58
CA LYS A 60 -2.28 -3.12 10.70
C LYS A 60 -3.79 -3.09 10.50
N LYS A 61 -4.42 -4.26 10.53
CA LYS A 61 -5.88 -4.40 10.35
C LYS A 61 -6.42 -3.66 9.11
N GLY A 62 -5.69 -3.70 8.00
CA GLY A 62 -6.06 -3.04 6.76
C GLY A 62 -5.82 -1.52 6.73
N ILE A 63 -5.20 -0.95 7.76
CA ILE A 63 -4.81 0.46 7.81
C ILE A 63 -3.32 0.55 7.56
N PHE A 64 -2.92 1.31 6.54
CA PHE A 64 -1.55 1.69 6.29
C PHE A 64 -1.24 3.01 7.00
N ASP A 65 -0.11 3.05 7.71
CA ASP A 65 0.42 4.24 8.36
C ASP A 65 1.93 4.32 8.07
N GLY A 66 2.33 5.37 7.37
CA GLY A 66 3.72 5.50 6.95
C GLY A 66 4.00 6.74 6.11
N THR A 67 5.05 6.65 5.32
CA THR A 67 5.51 7.73 4.45
C THR A 67 5.54 7.28 2.99
N MET A 68 5.28 8.22 2.12
CA MET A 68 5.48 8.08 0.68
C MET A 68 6.45 9.16 0.20
N THR A 69 7.44 8.76 -0.57
CA THR A 69 8.43 9.66 -1.15
C THR A 69 8.41 9.53 -2.67
N VAL A 70 8.24 10.65 -3.34
CA VAL A 70 8.32 10.75 -4.81
C VAL A 70 9.58 11.53 -5.16
N THR A 71 10.43 10.94 -5.98
CA THR A 71 11.64 11.57 -6.49
C THR A 71 11.58 11.65 -8.02
N SER A 72 11.68 12.83 -8.57
CA SER A 72 11.73 13.07 -10.01
C SER A 72 12.80 14.13 -10.32
N GLY A 73 13.91 13.69 -10.91
CA GLY A 73 15.08 14.54 -11.11
C GLY A 73 15.68 15.01 -9.79
N GLU A 74 15.80 16.33 -9.61
CA GLU A 74 16.30 16.94 -8.37
C GLU A 74 15.19 17.21 -7.33
N VAL A 75 13.96 16.93 -7.68
CA VAL A 75 12.80 17.17 -6.81
C VAL A 75 12.47 15.90 -6.02
N GLU A 76 12.49 16.01 -4.70
CA GLU A 76 12.04 14.98 -3.78
C GLU A 76 10.94 15.53 -2.88
N LYS A 77 9.84 14.81 -2.78
CA LYS A 77 8.72 15.14 -1.88
C LYS A 77 8.34 13.93 -1.04
N THR A 78 8.20 14.14 0.27
CA THR A 78 7.78 13.11 1.22
C THR A 78 6.47 13.49 1.86
N PHE A 79 5.53 12.54 1.91
CA PHE A 79 4.20 12.72 2.48
C PHE A 79 3.98 11.73 3.62
N GLN A 80 3.33 12.17 4.69
CA GLN A 80 2.78 11.29 5.71
C GLN A 80 1.43 10.77 5.21
N VAL A 81 1.24 9.46 5.28
CA VAL A 81 0.05 8.80 4.77
C VAL A 81 -0.54 7.89 5.82
N LYS A 82 -1.84 8.05 6.06
CA LYS A 82 -2.64 7.11 6.83
C LYS A 82 -3.91 6.82 6.06
N THR A 83 -4.09 5.58 5.63
CA THR A 83 -5.22 5.21 4.78
C THR A 83 -5.67 3.78 5.01
N GLU A 84 -6.97 3.53 4.80
CA GLU A 84 -7.55 2.21 4.85
C GLU A 84 -7.43 1.51 3.48
N LYS A 85 -7.13 0.21 3.53
CA LYS A 85 -7.14 -0.62 2.33
C LYS A 85 -8.58 -0.83 1.86
N SER A 86 -8.88 -0.41 0.64
CA SER A 86 -10.14 -0.73 -0.03
C SER A 86 -10.19 -2.20 -0.44
N LYS A 87 -11.40 -2.77 -0.56
CA LYS A 87 -11.61 -4.14 -1.04
C LYS A 87 -11.09 -4.38 -2.46
N ASP A 88 -10.99 -3.33 -3.26
CA ASP A 88 -10.61 -3.36 -4.68
C ASP A 88 -9.19 -2.85 -4.93
N TYR A 89 -8.28 -3.05 -3.98
CA TYR A 89 -6.86 -2.67 -4.12
C TYR A 89 -6.59 -1.16 -4.27
N THR A 90 -7.55 -0.32 -3.95
CA THR A 90 -7.41 1.13 -4.04
C THR A 90 -7.08 1.70 -2.67
N PHE A 91 -5.92 2.34 -2.55
CA PHE A 91 -5.62 3.22 -1.43
C PHE A 91 -6.04 4.63 -1.81
N ILE A 92 -7.03 5.17 -1.13
CA ILE A 92 -7.34 6.60 -1.22
C ILE A 92 -6.40 7.29 -0.24
N ILE A 93 -5.40 7.96 -0.79
CA ILE A 93 -4.49 8.77 0.01
C ILE A 93 -5.07 10.17 0.07
N ASN A 94 -5.66 10.51 1.19
CA ASN A 94 -5.93 11.89 1.53
C ASN A 94 -4.63 12.48 2.11
N CYS A 95 -3.82 13.04 1.24
CA CYS A 95 -2.72 13.87 1.68
C CYS A 95 -3.32 15.20 2.12
N ASP A 96 -3.25 15.52 3.40
CA ASP A 96 -3.58 16.87 3.88
C ASP A 96 -2.45 17.81 3.49
N LEU A 97 -2.73 18.62 2.49
CA LEU A 97 -1.76 19.40 1.74
C LEU A 97 -1.92 20.89 2.06
N SER A 98 -1.85 21.20 3.30
CA SER A 98 -1.91 22.59 3.77
C SER A 98 -0.76 23.48 3.28
N SER A 99 0.17 22.98 2.49
CA SER A 99 1.24 23.81 1.90
C SER A 99 1.74 23.27 0.57
N GLU A 100 1.47 24.05 -0.48
CA GLU A 100 2.08 24.04 -1.82
C GLU A 100 1.90 22.80 -2.69
N LYS A 101 0.99 22.91 -3.67
CA LYS A 101 0.79 22.06 -4.86
C LYS A 101 1.07 20.58 -4.62
N ALA A 102 0.17 19.99 -4.05
CA ALA A 102 0.20 18.62 -3.68
C ALA A 102 -0.43 17.74 -4.73
N LEU A 103 0.18 16.62 -4.94
CA LEU A 103 -0.41 15.50 -5.61
C LEU A 103 -1.64 15.02 -4.82
N LEU A 104 -2.81 15.47 -5.22
CA LEU A 104 -4.08 14.87 -4.83
C LEU A 104 -4.28 13.67 -5.75
N GLY A 105 -3.89 12.49 -5.29
CA GLY A 105 -4.01 11.33 -6.14
C GLY A 105 -4.80 10.22 -5.48
N THR A 106 -5.61 9.53 -6.25
CA THR A 106 -6.07 8.20 -5.92
C THR A 106 -4.93 7.24 -6.21
N VAL A 107 -4.34 6.63 -5.19
CA VAL A 107 -3.37 5.56 -5.40
C VAL A 107 -4.13 4.28 -5.68
N LEU A 108 -4.08 3.85 -6.92
CA LEU A 108 -4.61 2.57 -7.36
C LEU A 108 -3.47 1.55 -7.34
N THR A 109 -3.26 0.91 -6.21
CA THR A 109 -2.25 -0.14 -6.11
C THR A 109 -2.57 -1.18 -5.05
N THR A 110 -2.10 -2.38 -5.28
CA THR A 110 -1.81 -3.34 -4.23
C THR A 110 -0.39 -3.09 -3.74
N ILE A 111 -0.24 -2.72 -2.48
CA ILE A 111 1.07 -2.70 -1.85
C ILE A 111 1.61 -4.13 -1.92
N GLY A 112 2.73 -4.32 -2.62
CA GLY A 112 3.32 -5.63 -2.91
C GLY A 112 3.26 -6.05 -4.37
N ASP A 113 2.43 -5.43 -5.21
CA ASP A 113 2.49 -5.58 -6.65
C ASP A 113 3.60 -4.72 -7.26
N LYS A 114 4.04 -5.10 -8.46
CA LYS A 114 5.07 -4.37 -9.20
C LYS A 114 4.53 -3.14 -9.94
N GLU A 115 3.23 -2.95 -9.91
CA GLU A 115 2.54 -1.87 -10.61
C GLU A 115 1.97 -0.86 -9.61
N LEU A 116 2.14 0.41 -9.92
CA LEU A 116 1.59 1.52 -9.16
C LEU A 116 1.09 2.60 -10.13
N VAL A 117 -0.12 3.05 -9.93
CA VAL A 117 -0.69 4.20 -10.64
C VAL A 117 -1.19 5.21 -9.63
N ILE A 118 -0.73 6.45 -9.74
CA ILE A 118 -1.21 7.59 -8.96
C ILE A 118 -1.74 8.61 -9.93
N ILE A 119 -3.00 8.98 -9.77
CA ILE A 119 -3.66 9.98 -10.62
C ILE A 119 -3.73 11.28 -9.85
N ASP A 120 -3.27 12.35 -10.50
CA ASP A 120 -3.37 13.72 -10.03
C ASP A 120 -4.09 14.59 -11.06
N ASP A 121 -4.46 15.80 -10.65
CA ASP A 121 -5.08 16.77 -11.56
C ASP A 121 -4.05 17.26 -12.58
N GLY A 122 -4.11 16.73 -13.80
CA GLY A 122 -3.23 17.06 -14.91
C GLY A 122 -1.99 16.17 -15.07
N SER A 123 -1.79 15.16 -14.23
CA SER A 123 -0.68 14.21 -14.39
C SER A 123 -0.98 12.85 -13.77
N ALA A 124 -0.18 11.84 -14.12
CA ALA A 124 -0.23 10.54 -13.49
C ALA A 124 1.20 10.01 -13.27
N PHE A 125 1.42 9.35 -12.13
CA PHE A 125 2.61 8.52 -11.94
C PHE A 125 2.26 7.08 -12.32
N CYS A 126 3.04 6.47 -13.20
CA CYS A 126 2.81 5.12 -13.69
C CYS A 126 4.10 4.30 -13.58
N ALA A 127 4.07 3.25 -12.79
CA ALA A 127 5.16 2.30 -12.69
C ALA A 127 4.67 0.88 -13.05
N PRO A 128 5.45 0.09 -13.79
CA PRO A 128 6.83 0.30 -14.23
C PRO A 128 7.00 0.94 -15.62
N ALA A 129 6.10 1.83 -16.02
CA ALA A 129 6.14 2.47 -17.34
C ALA A 129 7.46 3.24 -17.59
N LYS A 130 7.89 3.25 -18.85
CA LYS A 130 9.05 4.01 -19.32
C LYS A 130 8.70 4.99 -20.45
N THR A 131 7.53 4.83 -21.04
CA THR A 131 7.03 5.63 -22.15
C THR A 131 5.60 6.09 -21.90
N ALA A 132 5.16 7.13 -22.62
CA ALA A 132 3.77 7.61 -22.56
C ALA A 132 2.76 6.53 -22.90
N GLU A 133 3.04 5.71 -23.92
CA GLU A 133 2.17 4.59 -24.33
C GLU A 133 2.00 3.55 -23.24
N GLN A 134 3.09 3.20 -22.55
CA GLN A 134 3.05 2.27 -21.40
C GLN A 134 2.29 2.85 -20.21
N ALA A 135 2.47 4.15 -19.94
CA ALA A 135 1.74 4.86 -18.91
C ALA A 135 0.23 4.89 -19.19
N GLU A 136 -0.17 5.21 -20.43
CA GLU A 136 -1.56 5.19 -20.86
C GLU A 136 -2.19 3.81 -20.71
N LYS A 137 -1.47 2.75 -21.09
CA LYS A 137 -1.94 1.37 -20.96
C LYS A 137 -2.15 0.97 -19.51
N LEU A 138 -1.23 1.35 -18.60
CA LEU A 138 -1.39 1.13 -17.17
C LEU A 138 -2.57 1.90 -16.61
N LEU A 139 -2.71 3.16 -16.98
CA LEU A 139 -3.83 3.99 -16.52
C LEU A 139 -5.18 3.38 -16.93
N LYS A 140 -5.32 2.92 -18.17
CA LYS A 140 -6.53 2.25 -18.66
C LYS A 140 -6.86 0.94 -17.96
N LYS A 141 -5.85 0.23 -17.46
CA LYS A 141 -6.04 -1.01 -16.71
C LYS A 141 -6.69 -0.76 -15.34
N TYR A 142 -6.45 0.40 -14.74
CA TYR A 142 -6.89 0.75 -13.39
C TYR A 142 -8.00 1.82 -13.34
N SER A 143 -8.41 2.36 -14.46
CA SER A 143 -9.49 3.35 -14.54
C SER A 143 -10.87 2.76 -14.86
#